data_4b7e36aafec52fa23bf05e9cb44e9210
#
_entry.id   4b7e36aafec52fa23bf05e9cb44e9210
#
_cell.length_a   1.000
_cell.length_b   1.000
_cell.length_c   1.000
_cell.angle_alpha   90.00
_cell.angle_beta   90.00
_cell.angle_gamma   90.00
#
_symmetry.space_group_name_H-M   'P 1'
#
loop_
_entity.id
_entity.type
_entity.pdbx_description
1 polymer ?
#
loop_
_entity_poly.entity_id
_entity_poly.type
_entity_poly.pdbx_seq_one_letter_code
_entity_poly.pdbx_strand_id
1 'polypeptide(L)'
;MVRIFTALFLFGVFSASADQRWDIQYRYRQLDSTLTINDLAFPGEKRGIACGYTTDRKEKDHPVVLVTSDGGQTWAETPVKETGLSLFFLDDSTGWMVTEKGIWTTSESGRNWTKVKSAPSAILRVWFLDAKHGFAAGLEKRVFETKDGGDTWTPLPILKEVQGNALFTTFGEIAFAGDKGIISGWNIPPRRGGPDWMEPENARRQVPHYSVLLETLDGGKTWIKSEASVFGQISRLSLTTQGTGLGLIEFKDKFEYPSEVMRVNMHTGKSETSFRAKDRAITDVRLFSGSNTAFIAGYEPSGTVFRSPIPGKLKVLSSKDLEHWTEIPVDYRAVAHSAVLAGTDENHLWLATDTGMILKLLNE
;
A
#
# COMPACT_ATOMS: atom_id res chain seq x y z
N MET A 1 -11.10 -55.28 48.33
CA MET A 1 -11.52 -54.08 47.59
C MET A 1 -10.33 -53.50 46.93
N VAL A 2 -10.14 -53.73 45.62
CA VAL A 2 -9.02 -53.23 44.85
C VAL A 2 -9.52 -52.01 44.10
N ARG A 3 -8.97 -50.82 44.34
CA ARG A 3 -9.26 -49.59 43.61
C ARG A 3 -8.30 -49.49 42.43
N ILE A 4 -8.87 -49.60 41.20
CA ILE A 4 -8.16 -49.35 39.94
C ILE A 4 -8.19 -47.83 39.69
N PHE A 5 -7.04 -47.20 39.66
CA PHE A 5 -6.86 -45.80 39.20
C PHE A 5 -6.65 -45.82 37.70
N THR A 6 -7.65 -45.33 36.95
CA THR A 6 -7.49 -45.09 35.49
C THR A 6 -6.85 -43.70 35.31
N ALA A 7 -5.62 -43.67 34.88
CA ALA A 7 -4.96 -42.44 34.49
C ALA A 7 -5.43 -42.05 33.09
N LEU A 8 -6.13 -40.90 32.97
CA LEU A 8 -6.51 -40.30 31.68
C LEU A 8 -5.30 -39.51 31.15
N PHE A 9 -4.62 -40.05 30.13
CA PHE A 9 -3.63 -39.29 29.40
C PHE A 9 -4.35 -38.35 28.42
N LEU A 10 -4.40 -37.06 28.72
CA LEU A 10 -4.74 -36.03 27.76
C LEU A 10 -3.55 -35.86 26.79
N PHE A 11 -3.67 -36.42 25.59
CA PHE A 11 -2.83 -36.05 24.47
C PHE A 11 -3.21 -34.64 24.04
N GLY A 12 -2.45 -33.65 24.45
CA GLY A 12 -2.49 -32.32 23.87
C GLY A 12 -2.01 -32.41 22.43
N VAL A 13 -2.93 -32.23 21.48
CA VAL A 13 -2.56 -32.02 20.07
C VAL A 13 -1.85 -30.67 20.03
N PHE A 14 -0.53 -30.66 20.07
CA PHE A 14 0.26 -29.53 19.66
C PHE A 14 0.09 -29.42 18.16
N SER A 15 -0.79 -28.52 17.71
CA SER A 15 -0.73 -28.02 16.34
C SER A 15 0.59 -27.30 16.20
N ALA A 16 1.57 -27.90 15.53
CA ALA A 16 2.74 -27.22 15.08
C ALA A 16 2.24 -26.07 14.17
N SER A 17 2.33 -24.84 14.64
CA SER A 17 2.17 -23.68 13.78
C SER A 17 3.31 -23.79 12.77
N ALA A 18 2.98 -23.84 11.48
CA ALA A 18 3.99 -23.77 10.43
C ALA A 18 4.83 -22.51 10.70
N ASP A 19 6.15 -22.68 10.78
CA ASP A 19 7.05 -21.55 11.01
C ASP A 19 7.06 -20.68 9.75
N GLN A 20 6.35 -19.56 9.81
CA GLN A 20 6.33 -18.56 8.72
C GLN A 20 7.60 -17.76 8.73
N ARG A 21 8.17 -17.52 7.56
CA ARG A 21 9.32 -16.62 7.38
C ARG A 21 9.28 -15.92 6.03
N TRP A 22 9.96 -14.76 5.96
CA TRP A 22 10.15 -14.01 4.72
C TRP A 22 11.55 -14.23 4.16
N ASP A 23 11.64 -14.81 2.97
CA ASP A 23 12.90 -15.05 2.26
C ASP A 23 13.03 -14.16 1.02
N ILE A 24 14.25 -13.64 0.81
CA ILE A 24 14.58 -12.85 -0.38
C ILE A 24 14.61 -13.76 -1.59
N GLN A 25 13.69 -13.53 -2.56
CA GLN A 25 13.65 -14.22 -3.84
C GLN A 25 14.36 -13.45 -4.96
N TYR A 26 14.27 -12.12 -4.90
CA TYR A 26 14.96 -11.26 -5.85
C TYR A 26 15.73 -10.19 -5.09
N ARG A 27 16.95 -9.95 -5.54
CA ARG A 27 17.79 -8.83 -5.09
C ARG A 27 18.55 -8.26 -6.26
N TYR A 28 18.38 -6.97 -6.49
CA TYR A 28 19.15 -6.25 -7.49
C TYR A 28 20.64 -6.22 -7.10
N ARG A 29 21.53 -6.58 -8.03
CA ARG A 29 22.98 -6.79 -7.75
C ARG A 29 23.89 -6.16 -8.79
N GLN A 30 23.45 -5.15 -9.53
CA GLN A 30 24.36 -4.47 -10.47
C GLN A 30 25.29 -3.52 -9.70
N LEU A 31 26.60 -3.58 -10.03
CA LEU A 31 27.62 -2.82 -9.28
C LEU A 31 27.53 -1.30 -9.51
N ASP A 32 26.94 -0.88 -10.61
CA ASP A 32 27.00 0.48 -11.12
C ASP A 32 25.64 1.21 -11.08
N SER A 33 24.66 0.58 -10.47
CA SER A 33 23.32 1.15 -10.37
C SER A 33 22.57 0.60 -9.15
N THR A 34 21.51 1.31 -8.74
CA THR A 34 20.57 0.90 -7.72
C THR A 34 19.19 0.73 -8.33
N LEU A 35 18.36 -0.16 -7.79
CA LEU A 35 16.96 -0.31 -8.16
C LEU A 35 16.07 0.23 -7.05
N THR A 36 15.14 1.10 -7.41
CA THR A 36 14.02 1.51 -6.55
C THR A 36 12.74 0.90 -7.07
N ILE A 37 12.04 0.12 -6.23
CA ILE A 37 10.72 -0.42 -6.54
C ILE A 37 9.67 0.48 -5.88
N ASN A 38 8.76 1.03 -6.70
CA ASN A 38 7.70 1.92 -6.24
C ASN A 38 6.42 1.15 -5.87
N ASP A 39 6.11 0.08 -6.61
CA ASP A 39 4.90 -0.71 -6.38
C ASP A 39 5.06 -2.15 -6.87
N LEU A 40 4.24 -3.05 -6.30
CA LEU A 40 4.24 -4.48 -6.57
C LEU A 40 2.79 -4.98 -6.70
N ALA A 41 2.51 -5.80 -7.69
CA ALA A 41 1.23 -6.47 -7.87
C ALA A 41 1.44 -7.97 -8.11
N PHE A 42 0.61 -8.79 -7.46
CA PHE A 42 0.47 -10.22 -7.72
C PHE A 42 -1.01 -10.51 -7.89
N PRO A 43 -1.53 -10.41 -9.13
CA PRO A 43 -2.93 -10.72 -9.42
C PRO A 43 -3.25 -12.22 -9.30
N GLY A 44 -2.23 -13.08 -9.37
CA GLY A 44 -2.33 -14.52 -9.19
C GLY A 44 -1.06 -15.08 -8.56
N GLU A 45 -1.06 -16.37 -8.25
CA GLU A 45 0.05 -17.05 -7.55
C GLU A 45 1.36 -17.09 -8.34
N LYS A 46 1.28 -17.05 -9.68
CA LYS A 46 2.44 -17.16 -10.57
C LYS A 46 2.84 -15.86 -11.24
N ARG A 47 1.90 -14.93 -11.39
CA ARG A 47 2.10 -13.66 -12.07
C ARG A 47 2.39 -12.56 -11.08
N GLY A 48 3.56 -11.91 -11.23
CA GLY A 48 3.96 -10.76 -10.44
C GLY A 48 4.57 -9.69 -11.31
N ILE A 49 4.27 -8.43 -10.99
CA ILE A 49 4.76 -7.26 -11.69
C ILE A 49 5.22 -6.26 -10.64
N ALA A 50 6.44 -5.75 -10.77
CA ALA A 50 6.93 -4.63 -9.97
C ALA A 50 7.31 -3.48 -10.90
N CYS A 51 7.01 -2.25 -10.53
CA CYS A 51 7.41 -1.06 -11.29
C CYS A 51 8.34 -0.17 -10.47
N GLY A 52 9.20 0.55 -11.18
CA GLY A 52 10.16 1.44 -10.56
C GLY A 52 11.18 1.98 -11.55
N TYR A 53 12.39 2.19 -11.08
CA TYR A 53 13.49 2.69 -11.90
C TYR A 53 14.84 2.23 -11.36
N THR A 54 15.82 2.15 -12.25
CA THR A 54 17.22 2.00 -11.85
C THR A 54 17.92 3.36 -11.97
N THR A 55 18.76 3.70 -10.99
CA THR A 55 19.59 4.91 -11.02
C THR A 55 21.04 4.52 -11.28
N ASP A 56 21.64 5.06 -12.32
CA ASP A 56 23.03 4.81 -12.69
C ASP A 56 24.03 5.68 -11.90
N ARG A 57 25.34 5.46 -12.10
CA ARG A 57 26.42 6.25 -11.45
C ARG A 57 26.38 7.75 -11.74
N LYS A 58 25.67 8.18 -12.79
CA LYS A 58 25.49 9.59 -13.16
C LYS A 58 24.23 10.20 -12.58
N GLU A 59 23.61 9.50 -11.64
CA GLU A 59 22.33 9.90 -11.00
C GLU A 59 21.18 10.03 -12.01
N LYS A 60 21.24 9.26 -13.12
CA LYS A 60 20.18 9.23 -14.11
C LYS A 60 19.27 8.04 -13.88
N ASP A 61 17.97 8.31 -13.85
CA ASP A 61 16.93 7.29 -13.70
C ASP A 61 16.54 6.68 -15.04
N HIS A 62 16.38 5.34 -15.01
CA HIS A 62 15.94 4.53 -16.14
C HIS A 62 14.71 3.74 -15.71
N PRO A 63 13.51 4.08 -16.24
CA PRO A 63 12.27 3.39 -15.89
C PRO A 63 12.32 1.90 -16.23
N VAL A 64 11.87 1.06 -15.32
CA VAL A 64 11.88 -0.39 -15.47
C VAL A 64 10.62 -1.03 -14.87
N VAL A 65 10.21 -2.14 -15.47
CA VAL A 65 9.22 -3.06 -14.92
C VAL A 65 9.88 -4.43 -14.78
N LEU A 66 9.71 -5.06 -13.64
CA LEU A 66 10.09 -6.45 -13.40
C LEU A 66 8.85 -7.33 -13.56
N VAL A 67 8.98 -8.44 -14.27
CA VAL A 67 7.87 -9.38 -14.49
C VAL A 67 8.31 -10.78 -14.13
N THR A 68 7.49 -11.49 -13.36
CA THR A 68 7.63 -12.93 -13.09
C THR A 68 6.43 -13.71 -13.64
N SER A 69 6.67 -14.98 -14.01
CA SER A 69 5.63 -15.93 -14.42
C SER A 69 5.69 -17.26 -13.65
N ASP A 70 6.51 -17.33 -12.63
CA ASP A 70 6.79 -18.53 -11.84
C ASP A 70 6.69 -18.29 -10.32
N GLY A 71 5.92 -17.27 -9.91
CA GLY A 71 5.70 -16.92 -8.51
C GLY A 71 6.91 -16.29 -7.84
N GLY A 72 7.71 -15.55 -8.62
CA GLY A 72 8.87 -14.81 -8.14
C GLY A 72 10.18 -15.59 -8.08
N GLN A 73 10.23 -16.83 -8.61
CA GLN A 73 11.48 -17.60 -8.67
C GLN A 73 12.47 -16.94 -9.65
N THR A 74 11.95 -16.43 -10.76
CA THR A 74 12.73 -15.64 -11.74
C THR A 74 12.02 -14.35 -12.08
N TRP A 75 12.80 -13.29 -12.34
CA TRP A 75 12.30 -11.98 -12.72
C TRP A 75 13.01 -11.50 -13.98
N ALA A 76 12.23 -11.02 -14.94
CA ALA A 76 12.73 -10.40 -16.16
C ALA A 76 12.57 -8.88 -16.06
N GLU A 77 13.65 -8.15 -16.32
CA GLU A 77 13.65 -6.68 -16.38
C GLU A 77 13.21 -6.25 -17.78
N THR A 78 12.23 -5.36 -17.86
CA THR A 78 11.73 -4.78 -19.10
C THR A 78 11.80 -3.27 -19.02
N PRO A 79 12.59 -2.60 -19.88
CA PRO A 79 12.62 -1.15 -19.95
C PRO A 79 11.24 -0.60 -20.40
N VAL A 80 10.79 0.47 -19.74
CA VAL A 80 9.57 1.18 -20.08
C VAL A 80 9.86 2.66 -20.35
N LYS A 81 8.90 3.39 -20.93
CA LYS A 81 9.14 4.78 -21.34
C LYS A 81 9.04 5.78 -20.19
N GLU A 82 8.29 5.44 -19.14
CA GLU A 82 7.97 6.31 -18.02
C GLU A 82 8.02 5.50 -16.72
N THR A 83 8.50 6.09 -15.65
CA THR A 83 8.57 5.44 -14.33
C THR A 83 7.16 5.17 -13.79
N GLY A 84 6.88 3.90 -13.49
CA GLY A 84 5.67 3.50 -12.80
C GLY A 84 5.68 3.98 -11.35
N LEU A 85 4.59 4.61 -10.93
CA LEU A 85 4.34 5.07 -9.56
C LEU A 85 3.45 4.10 -8.80
N SER A 86 2.45 3.54 -9.48
CA SER A 86 1.54 2.54 -8.91
C SER A 86 1.03 1.59 -9.97
N LEU A 87 0.64 0.41 -9.53
CA LEU A 87 0.09 -0.68 -10.33
C LEU A 87 -1.30 -1.05 -9.83
N PHE A 88 -2.18 -1.37 -10.76
CA PHE A 88 -3.43 -2.06 -10.49
C PHE A 88 -3.63 -3.15 -11.53
N PHE A 89 -3.98 -4.36 -11.09
CA PHE A 89 -4.29 -5.49 -11.96
C PHE A 89 -5.68 -6.02 -11.64
N LEU A 90 -6.50 -6.16 -12.68
CA LEU A 90 -7.83 -6.74 -12.57
C LEU A 90 -7.78 -8.28 -12.57
N ASP A 91 -6.84 -8.82 -13.35
CA ASP A 91 -6.56 -10.25 -13.50
C ASP A 91 -5.09 -10.48 -13.88
N ASP A 92 -4.70 -11.73 -14.12
CA ASP A 92 -3.32 -12.12 -14.49
C ASP A 92 -2.77 -11.41 -15.74
N SER A 93 -3.62 -10.91 -16.62
CA SER A 93 -3.23 -10.33 -17.91
C SER A 93 -3.45 -8.83 -17.99
N THR A 94 -4.56 -8.35 -17.42
CA THR A 94 -5.09 -6.98 -17.61
C THR A 94 -4.73 -6.11 -16.42
N GLY A 95 -4.01 -5.01 -16.69
CA GLY A 95 -3.61 -4.10 -15.63
C GLY A 95 -3.32 -2.68 -16.13
N TRP A 96 -3.14 -1.80 -15.15
CA TRP A 96 -2.82 -0.39 -15.36
C TRP A 96 -1.62 0.01 -14.52
N MET A 97 -0.79 0.85 -15.09
CA MET A 97 0.36 1.49 -14.44
C MET A 97 0.16 3.01 -14.50
N VAL A 98 0.16 3.64 -13.37
CA VAL A 98 0.16 5.11 -13.26
C VAL A 98 1.60 5.61 -13.31
N THR A 99 1.83 6.67 -14.07
CA THR A 99 3.10 7.38 -14.17
C THR A 99 2.87 8.88 -13.94
N GLU A 100 3.92 9.67 -13.78
CA GLU A 100 3.78 11.14 -13.71
C GLU A 100 3.09 11.74 -14.93
N LYS A 101 3.23 11.11 -16.12
CA LYS A 101 2.73 11.62 -17.40
C LYS A 101 1.43 10.98 -17.85
N GLY A 102 0.80 10.13 -17.05
CA GLY A 102 -0.49 9.54 -17.34
C GLY A 102 -0.63 8.08 -16.93
N ILE A 103 -1.57 7.40 -17.57
CA ILE A 103 -1.92 6.02 -17.29
C ILE A 103 -1.53 5.16 -18.49
N TRP A 104 -0.94 4.01 -18.23
CA TRP A 104 -0.61 2.97 -19.19
C TRP A 104 -1.40 1.71 -18.89
N THR A 105 -1.80 0.96 -19.90
CA THR A 105 -2.52 -0.31 -19.76
C THR A 105 -1.75 -1.45 -20.41
N THR A 106 -1.92 -2.64 -19.88
CA THR A 106 -1.42 -3.90 -20.42
C THR A 106 -2.55 -4.93 -20.51
N SER A 107 -2.51 -5.78 -21.52
CA SER A 107 -3.29 -7.02 -21.63
C SER A 107 -2.37 -8.24 -21.69
N GLU A 108 -1.07 -8.06 -21.38
CA GLU A 108 -0.04 -9.06 -21.54
C GLU A 108 0.78 -9.27 -20.24
N SER A 109 0.12 -9.14 -19.08
CA SER A 109 0.76 -9.34 -17.77
C SER A 109 1.98 -8.44 -17.53
N GLY A 110 1.90 -7.16 -17.95
CA GLY A 110 2.98 -6.20 -17.76
C GLY A 110 4.17 -6.31 -18.73
N ARG A 111 4.14 -7.22 -19.72
CA ARG A 111 5.24 -7.36 -20.69
C ARG A 111 5.27 -6.21 -21.70
N ASN A 112 4.10 -5.76 -22.13
CA ASN A 112 3.95 -4.63 -23.03
C ASN A 112 2.92 -3.65 -22.47
N TRP A 113 3.18 -2.36 -22.67
CA TRP A 113 2.36 -1.28 -22.13
C TRP A 113 1.95 -0.32 -23.22
N THR A 114 0.68 0.06 -23.22
CA THR A 114 0.10 1.05 -24.14
C THR A 114 -0.42 2.24 -23.35
N LYS A 115 -0.08 3.46 -23.78
CA LYS A 115 -0.53 4.69 -23.10
C LYS A 115 -2.01 4.94 -23.37
N VAL A 116 -2.79 5.16 -22.30
CA VAL A 116 -4.19 5.60 -22.36
C VAL A 116 -4.21 7.07 -22.76
N LYS A 117 -4.68 7.36 -23.99
CA LYS A 117 -4.61 8.71 -24.57
C LYS A 117 -5.48 9.74 -23.86
N SER A 118 -6.65 9.30 -23.38
CA SER A 118 -7.66 10.12 -22.68
C SER A 118 -7.43 10.24 -21.18
N ALA A 119 -6.36 9.60 -20.65
CA ALA A 119 -6.08 9.60 -19.22
C ALA A 119 -5.97 11.02 -18.65
N PRO A 120 -6.63 11.31 -17.52
CA PRO A 120 -6.45 12.58 -16.83
C PRO A 120 -5.01 12.70 -16.30
N SER A 121 -4.52 13.92 -16.22
CA SER A 121 -3.18 14.22 -15.66
C SER A 121 -3.20 14.25 -14.14
N ALA A 122 -2.00 14.16 -13.52
CA ALA A 122 -1.78 14.29 -12.08
C ALA A 122 -2.51 13.21 -11.25
N ILE A 123 -2.63 12.01 -11.82
CA ILE A 123 -3.19 10.82 -11.15
C ILE A 123 -2.08 10.10 -10.37
N LEU A 124 -2.45 9.55 -9.22
CA LEU A 124 -1.57 8.78 -8.34
C LEU A 124 -1.98 7.31 -8.25
N ARG A 125 -3.29 7.03 -8.33
CA ARG A 125 -3.87 5.68 -8.18
C ARG A 125 -5.01 5.49 -9.18
N VAL A 126 -5.16 4.25 -9.62
CA VAL A 126 -6.35 3.78 -10.34
C VAL A 126 -6.88 2.52 -9.67
N TRP A 127 -8.18 2.29 -9.80
CA TRP A 127 -8.84 1.06 -9.40
C TRP A 127 -9.97 0.73 -10.37
N PHE A 128 -10.04 -0.50 -10.83
CA PHE A 128 -11.10 -0.96 -11.71
C PHE A 128 -11.93 -2.04 -11.03
N LEU A 129 -13.25 -1.90 -11.09
CA LEU A 129 -14.19 -2.91 -10.59
C LEU A 129 -14.37 -4.03 -11.61
N ASP A 130 -14.30 -3.69 -12.87
CA ASP A 130 -14.32 -4.58 -14.03
C ASP A 130 -13.54 -3.95 -15.19
N ALA A 131 -13.53 -4.58 -16.37
CA ALA A 131 -12.78 -4.09 -17.54
C ALA A 131 -13.24 -2.72 -18.07
N LYS A 132 -14.44 -2.24 -17.67
CA LYS A 132 -15.01 -0.98 -18.13
C LYS A 132 -15.14 0.06 -17.04
N HIS A 133 -15.49 -0.35 -15.83
CA HIS A 133 -15.79 0.55 -14.71
C HIS A 133 -14.58 0.71 -13.80
N GLY A 134 -14.08 1.93 -13.69
CA GLY A 134 -12.93 2.23 -12.84
C GLY A 134 -12.89 3.66 -12.34
N PHE A 135 -11.96 3.90 -11.42
CA PHE A 135 -11.73 5.19 -10.77
C PHE A 135 -10.26 5.57 -10.85
N ALA A 136 -10.00 6.88 -10.93
CA ALA A 136 -8.66 7.45 -10.88
C ALA A 136 -8.64 8.58 -9.85
N ALA A 137 -7.64 8.61 -8.97
CA ALA A 137 -7.49 9.64 -7.94
C ALA A 137 -6.08 10.24 -7.97
N GLY A 138 -5.96 11.52 -7.63
CA GLY A 138 -4.67 12.20 -7.72
C GLY A 138 -4.60 13.57 -7.07
N LEU A 139 -3.63 14.34 -7.52
CA LEU A 139 -3.34 15.70 -7.05
C LEU A 139 -4.47 16.67 -7.46
N GLU A 140 -4.45 17.86 -6.87
CA GLU A 140 -5.33 18.97 -7.25
C GLU A 140 -6.81 18.62 -7.18
N LYS A 141 -7.22 17.87 -6.16
CA LYS A 141 -8.61 17.47 -5.90
C LYS A 141 -9.22 16.65 -7.05
N ARG A 142 -8.41 15.83 -7.72
CA ARG A 142 -8.82 15.04 -8.88
C ARG A 142 -9.28 13.65 -8.47
N VAL A 143 -10.54 13.35 -8.74
CA VAL A 143 -11.08 12.00 -8.72
C VAL A 143 -12.02 11.85 -9.91
N PHE A 144 -11.79 10.84 -10.73
CA PHE A 144 -12.54 10.57 -11.95
C PHE A 144 -13.13 9.16 -11.95
N GLU A 145 -14.22 9.00 -12.67
CA GLU A 145 -14.84 7.73 -13.00
C GLU A 145 -14.75 7.48 -14.50
N THR A 146 -14.49 6.25 -14.89
CA THR A 146 -14.64 5.76 -16.27
C THR A 146 -15.67 4.63 -16.29
N LYS A 147 -16.45 4.53 -17.40
CA LYS A 147 -17.43 3.46 -17.65
C LYS A 147 -17.17 2.74 -18.98
N ASP A 148 -16.04 3.01 -19.60
CA ASP A 148 -15.64 2.50 -20.92
C ASP A 148 -14.19 2.01 -20.96
N GLY A 149 -13.62 1.65 -19.79
CA GLY A 149 -12.28 1.09 -19.69
C GLY A 149 -11.16 2.12 -19.74
N GLY A 150 -11.49 3.41 -19.58
CA GLY A 150 -10.55 4.51 -19.63
C GLY A 150 -10.54 5.29 -20.93
N ASP A 151 -11.47 5.00 -21.85
CA ASP A 151 -11.63 5.79 -23.09
C ASP A 151 -12.17 7.20 -22.79
N THR A 152 -13.02 7.34 -21.78
CA THR A 152 -13.45 8.63 -21.23
C THR A 152 -13.43 8.67 -19.71
N TRP A 153 -13.20 9.85 -19.15
CA TRP A 153 -13.12 10.07 -17.71
C TRP A 153 -13.97 11.26 -17.29
N THR A 154 -14.83 11.06 -16.30
CA THR A 154 -15.74 12.08 -15.76
C THR A 154 -15.41 12.38 -14.31
N PRO A 155 -15.23 13.65 -13.89
CA PRO A 155 -15.01 13.99 -12.49
C PRO A 155 -16.19 13.54 -11.61
N LEU A 156 -15.90 12.98 -10.43
CA LEU A 156 -16.94 12.60 -9.47
C LEU A 156 -17.72 13.84 -8.99
N PRO A 157 -19.07 13.84 -9.06
CA PRO A 157 -19.89 14.99 -8.67
C PRO A 157 -19.70 15.41 -7.21
N ILE A 158 -19.47 14.44 -6.30
CA ILE A 158 -19.28 14.65 -4.86
C ILE A 158 -18.10 15.60 -4.54
N LEU A 159 -17.13 15.77 -5.46
CA LEU A 159 -16.01 16.68 -5.27
C LEU A 159 -16.44 18.15 -5.10
N LYS A 160 -17.63 18.53 -5.56
CA LYS A 160 -18.18 19.87 -5.36
C LYS A 160 -18.46 20.17 -3.89
N GLU A 161 -18.71 19.13 -3.10
CA GLU A 161 -19.00 19.21 -1.67
C GLU A 161 -17.73 19.18 -0.81
N VAL A 162 -16.60 18.68 -1.35
CA VAL A 162 -15.32 18.64 -0.64
C VAL A 162 -14.77 20.04 -0.48
N GLN A 163 -14.51 20.44 0.75
CA GLN A 163 -13.96 21.76 1.07
C GLN A 163 -12.45 21.83 0.80
N GLY A 164 -11.91 23.04 0.85
CA GLY A 164 -10.49 23.31 0.67
C GLY A 164 -10.08 23.62 -0.77
N ASN A 165 -8.91 24.25 -0.89
CA ASN A 165 -8.35 24.63 -2.18
C ASN A 165 -7.87 23.38 -2.95
N ALA A 166 -8.23 23.28 -4.21
CA ALA A 166 -7.85 22.16 -5.07
C ALA A 166 -6.33 21.94 -5.13
N LEU A 167 -5.54 23.02 -5.22
CA LEU A 167 -4.07 22.94 -5.28
C LEU A 167 -3.42 22.25 -4.07
N PHE A 168 -4.10 22.23 -2.93
CA PHE A 168 -3.59 21.65 -1.69
C PHE A 168 -4.34 20.36 -1.30
N THR A 169 -5.28 19.93 -2.13
CA THR A 169 -6.06 18.70 -1.91
C THR A 169 -5.54 17.59 -2.80
N THR A 170 -5.17 16.48 -2.18
CA THR A 170 -4.70 15.27 -2.85
C THR A 170 -5.59 14.11 -2.46
N PHE A 171 -6.00 13.30 -3.43
CA PHE A 171 -6.58 11.98 -3.21
C PHE A 171 -5.51 10.94 -3.58
N GLY A 172 -4.95 10.28 -2.57
CA GLY A 172 -3.73 9.47 -2.72
C GLY A 172 -3.95 7.97 -2.68
N GLU A 173 -5.11 7.51 -2.23
CA GLU A 173 -5.37 6.08 -2.10
C GLU A 173 -6.81 5.74 -2.50
N ILE A 174 -6.96 4.60 -3.17
CA ILE A 174 -8.24 3.99 -3.55
C ILE A 174 -8.21 2.53 -3.14
N ALA A 175 -9.25 2.06 -2.45
CA ALA A 175 -9.43 0.66 -2.16
C ALA A 175 -10.89 0.27 -2.32
N PHE A 176 -11.13 -0.89 -2.93
CA PHE A 176 -12.44 -1.53 -3.02
C PHE A 176 -12.36 -2.99 -2.61
N ALA A 177 -13.48 -3.51 -2.10
CA ALA A 177 -13.72 -4.93 -1.92
C ALA A 177 -15.20 -5.22 -2.29
N GLY A 178 -15.39 -5.82 -3.45
CA GLY A 178 -16.71 -5.89 -4.07
C GLY A 178 -17.30 -4.51 -4.32
N ASP A 179 -18.52 -4.26 -3.85
CA ASP A 179 -19.21 -2.98 -4.02
C ASP A 179 -18.81 -1.89 -3.00
N LYS A 180 -17.97 -2.23 -2.04
CA LYS A 180 -17.57 -1.30 -0.98
C LYS A 180 -16.23 -0.68 -1.29
N GLY A 181 -16.17 0.66 -1.29
CA GLY A 181 -14.97 1.39 -1.65
C GLY A 181 -14.73 2.64 -0.82
N ILE A 182 -13.46 2.99 -0.65
CA ILE A 182 -13.00 4.22 -0.03
C ILE A 182 -11.95 4.86 -0.94
N ILE A 183 -12.10 6.16 -1.17
CA ILE A 183 -11.05 7.01 -1.74
C ILE A 183 -10.63 7.99 -0.65
N SER A 184 -9.37 7.93 -0.23
CA SER A 184 -8.87 8.81 0.82
C SER A 184 -8.07 9.98 0.25
N GLY A 185 -8.27 11.14 0.85
CA GLY A 185 -7.57 12.35 0.50
C GLY A 185 -7.25 13.22 1.72
N TRP A 186 -6.46 14.24 1.48
CA TRP A 186 -6.09 15.24 2.48
C TRP A 186 -5.90 16.60 1.86
N ASN A 187 -6.10 17.63 2.66
CA ASN A 187 -5.80 19.01 2.28
C ASN A 187 -4.72 19.56 3.23
N ILE A 188 -3.59 19.96 2.65
CA ILE A 188 -2.45 20.52 3.39
C ILE A 188 -2.12 21.88 2.78
N PRO A 189 -2.74 22.97 3.26
CA PRO A 189 -2.39 24.29 2.80
C PRO A 189 -0.96 24.64 3.19
N PRO A 190 -0.25 25.48 2.41
CA PRO A 190 1.07 25.93 2.75
C PRO A 190 1.05 26.63 4.10
N ARG A 191 2.06 26.40 4.92
CA ARG A 191 2.22 27.10 6.20
C ARG A 191 2.34 28.61 5.94
N ARG A 192 1.52 29.40 6.61
CA ARG A 192 1.71 30.84 6.70
C ARG A 192 2.72 31.10 7.83
N GLY A 193 3.95 31.29 7.48
CA GLY A 193 5.02 31.54 8.45
C GLY A 193 6.21 32.23 7.78
N GLY A 194 7.10 32.80 8.58
CA GLY A 194 8.38 33.31 8.13
C GLY A 194 9.29 32.21 7.59
N PRO A 195 10.47 32.56 7.06
CA PRO A 195 11.46 31.58 6.62
C PRO A 195 11.78 30.56 7.73
N ASP A 196 12.07 29.32 7.37
CA ASP A 196 12.30 28.22 8.31
C ASP A 196 13.36 28.52 9.40
N TRP A 197 14.31 29.42 9.11
CA TRP A 197 15.32 29.87 10.08
C TRP A 197 14.79 30.83 11.15
N MET A 198 13.61 31.46 10.95
CA MET A 198 12.96 32.33 11.96
C MET A 198 12.15 31.55 13.02
N GLU A 199 11.75 30.31 12.71
CA GLU A 199 11.00 29.49 13.66
C GLU A 199 11.85 28.27 14.03
N PRO A 200 12.42 28.23 15.27
CA PRO A 200 13.12 27.05 15.75
C PRO A 200 12.22 25.80 15.62
N GLU A 201 12.80 24.69 15.15
CA GLU A 201 12.07 23.44 14.88
C GLU A 201 11.21 22.96 16.07
N ASN A 202 11.64 23.27 17.29
CA ASN A 202 10.99 22.94 18.56
C ASN A 202 9.78 23.82 18.88
N ALA A 203 9.67 25.01 18.24
CA ALA A 203 8.54 25.94 18.43
C ALA A 203 7.42 25.75 17.39
N ARG A 204 7.66 24.90 16.36
CA ARG A 204 6.67 24.61 15.31
C ARG A 204 5.56 23.77 15.89
N ARG A 205 4.38 24.36 16.03
CA ARG A 205 3.17 23.62 16.40
C ARG A 205 2.78 22.69 15.24
N GLN A 206 2.51 21.44 15.57
CA GLN A 206 1.88 20.53 14.62
C GLN A 206 0.46 21.04 14.32
N VAL A 207 0.13 21.13 13.05
CA VAL A 207 -1.20 21.53 12.59
C VAL A 207 -1.87 20.27 12.02
N PRO A 208 -3.06 19.92 12.50
CA PRO A 208 -3.77 18.77 11.92
C PRO A 208 -4.07 19.05 10.45
N HIS A 209 -3.96 17.99 9.65
CA HIS A 209 -4.36 18.01 8.26
C HIS A 209 -5.86 17.76 8.16
N TYR A 210 -6.48 18.37 7.17
CA TYR A 210 -7.86 18.07 6.84
C TYR A 210 -7.91 16.82 5.98
N SER A 211 -8.42 15.73 6.54
CA SER A 211 -8.57 14.44 5.86
C SER A 211 -9.98 14.31 5.32
N VAL A 212 -10.11 13.76 4.10
CA VAL A 212 -11.37 13.53 3.40
C VAL A 212 -11.46 12.06 3.01
N LEU A 213 -12.58 11.43 3.31
CA LEU A 213 -12.93 10.11 2.79
C LEU A 213 -14.14 10.24 1.88
N LEU A 214 -14.08 9.65 0.71
CA LEU A 214 -15.22 9.40 -0.15
C LEU A 214 -15.53 7.91 -0.05
N GLU A 215 -16.72 7.58 0.40
CA GLU A 215 -17.13 6.21 0.71
C GLU A 215 -18.30 5.79 -0.16
N THR A 216 -18.29 4.56 -0.66
CA THR A 216 -19.39 3.96 -1.41
C THR A 216 -19.68 2.55 -0.89
N LEU A 217 -20.96 2.17 -0.89
CA LEU A 217 -21.42 0.82 -0.53
C LEU A 217 -22.08 0.10 -1.73
N ASP A 218 -22.12 0.73 -2.89
CA ASP A 218 -22.88 0.29 -4.09
C ASP A 218 -22.05 0.32 -5.38
N GLY A 219 -20.72 0.19 -5.26
CA GLY A 219 -19.79 0.15 -6.38
C GLY A 219 -19.59 1.52 -7.06
N GLY A 220 -19.75 2.61 -6.30
CA GLY A 220 -19.54 3.97 -6.80
C GLY A 220 -20.73 4.62 -7.45
N LYS A 221 -21.93 4.00 -7.37
CA LYS A 221 -23.18 4.63 -7.86
C LYS A 221 -23.56 5.83 -6.99
N THR A 222 -23.36 5.69 -5.66
CA THR A 222 -23.53 6.79 -4.71
C THR A 222 -22.28 6.93 -3.85
N TRP A 223 -21.99 8.16 -3.44
CA TRP A 223 -20.84 8.50 -2.61
C TRP A 223 -21.26 9.31 -1.40
N ILE A 224 -20.67 9.00 -0.26
CA ILE A 224 -20.80 9.75 1.00
C ILE A 224 -19.43 10.35 1.32
N LYS A 225 -19.42 11.60 1.73
CA LYS A 225 -18.22 12.30 2.15
C LYS A 225 -18.11 12.32 3.67
N SER A 226 -16.97 11.91 4.21
CA SER A 226 -16.58 12.06 5.60
C SER A 226 -15.33 12.94 5.69
N GLU A 227 -15.26 13.79 6.70
CA GLU A 227 -14.17 14.76 6.89
C GLU A 227 -13.72 14.78 8.34
N ALA A 228 -12.42 14.83 8.57
CA ALA A 228 -11.82 14.90 9.90
C ALA A 228 -10.51 15.68 9.90
N SER A 229 -10.17 16.28 11.05
CA SER A 229 -8.86 16.87 11.26
C SER A 229 -7.96 15.85 11.96
N VAL A 230 -6.92 15.38 11.25
CA VAL A 230 -5.97 14.41 11.75
C VAL A 230 -4.53 14.89 11.56
N PHE A 231 -3.59 14.42 12.39
CA PHE A 231 -2.17 14.80 12.30
C PHE A 231 -1.38 14.01 11.25
N GLY A 232 -2.01 13.10 10.52
CA GLY A 232 -1.38 12.24 9.52
C GLY A 232 -2.18 12.18 8.23
N GLN A 233 -1.77 11.27 7.34
CA GLN A 233 -2.42 10.99 6.07
C GLN A 233 -2.75 9.51 6.00
N ILE A 234 -3.95 9.17 5.55
CA ILE A 234 -4.28 7.78 5.21
C ILE A 234 -3.57 7.46 3.89
N SER A 235 -2.49 6.69 3.97
CA SER A 235 -1.62 6.38 2.83
C SER A 235 -1.88 5.00 2.22
N ARG A 236 -2.52 4.10 2.99
CA ARG A 236 -2.91 2.77 2.52
C ARG A 236 -4.25 2.36 3.10
N LEU A 237 -5.00 1.61 2.31
CA LEU A 237 -6.28 1.02 2.67
C LEU A 237 -6.35 -0.43 2.20
N SER A 238 -6.87 -1.31 3.04
CA SER A 238 -7.18 -2.69 2.66
C SER A 238 -8.56 -3.04 3.21
N LEU A 239 -9.53 -3.27 2.32
CA LEU A 239 -10.93 -3.48 2.67
C LEU A 239 -11.34 -4.94 2.52
N THR A 240 -12.37 -5.34 3.23
CA THR A 240 -13.09 -6.61 3.06
C THR A 240 -14.45 -6.37 2.41
N THR A 241 -15.00 -7.40 1.80
CA THR A 241 -16.36 -7.38 1.22
C THR A 241 -17.45 -7.13 2.26
N GLN A 242 -17.13 -7.31 3.54
CA GLN A 242 -18.03 -7.02 4.67
C GLN A 242 -18.04 -5.51 5.04
N GLY A 243 -17.22 -4.68 4.40
CA GLY A 243 -17.13 -3.24 4.70
C GLY A 243 -16.35 -2.92 5.98
N THR A 244 -15.50 -3.83 6.38
CA THR A 244 -14.46 -3.60 7.40
C THR A 244 -13.10 -3.52 6.72
N GLY A 245 -12.06 -3.05 7.40
CA GLY A 245 -10.74 -2.96 6.79
C GLY A 245 -9.67 -2.42 7.72
N LEU A 246 -8.50 -2.21 7.13
CA LEU A 246 -7.38 -1.53 7.74
C LEU A 246 -7.05 -0.25 6.96
N GLY A 247 -6.75 0.81 7.68
CA GLY A 247 -6.20 2.05 7.16
C GLY A 247 -4.87 2.36 7.83
N LEU A 248 -3.87 2.72 7.05
CA LEU A 248 -2.58 3.18 7.54
C LEU A 248 -2.54 4.70 7.56
N ILE A 249 -2.26 5.27 8.72
CA ILE A 249 -1.99 6.69 8.89
C ILE A 249 -0.47 6.87 9.04
N GLU A 250 0.12 7.69 8.19
CA GLU A 250 1.50 8.13 8.30
C GLU A 250 1.56 9.55 8.87
N PHE A 251 2.42 9.75 9.87
CA PHE A 251 2.64 11.06 10.48
C PHE A 251 3.87 11.72 9.85
N LYS A 252 3.73 12.94 9.34
CA LYS A 252 4.80 13.64 8.62
C LYS A 252 5.81 14.34 9.53
N ASP A 253 5.35 14.83 10.66
CA ASP A 253 6.18 15.61 11.59
C ASP A 253 6.66 14.74 12.76
N LYS A 254 7.43 15.32 13.69
CA LYS A 254 7.87 14.67 14.93
C LYS A 254 6.66 14.34 15.80
N PHE A 255 6.00 13.25 15.47
CA PHE A 255 4.91 12.70 16.27
C PHE A 255 5.46 11.59 17.17
N GLU A 256 4.77 11.25 18.24
CA GLU A 256 5.18 10.20 19.17
C GLU A 256 5.33 8.83 18.49
N TYR A 257 4.52 8.59 17.48
CA TYR A 257 4.52 7.41 16.61
C TYR A 257 4.73 7.83 15.16
N PRO A 258 5.56 7.13 14.37
CA PRO A 258 5.77 7.45 12.95
C PRO A 258 4.55 7.09 12.09
N SER A 259 3.78 6.08 12.50
CA SER A 259 2.59 5.59 11.80
C SER A 259 1.62 4.91 12.76
N GLU A 260 0.38 4.77 12.35
CA GLU A 260 -0.69 4.08 13.07
C GLU A 260 -1.56 3.28 12.10
N VAL A 261 -1.86 2.03 12.44
CA VAL A 261 -2.80 1.20 11.70
C VAL A 261 -4.15 1.22 12.42
N MET A 262 -5.19 1.60 11.69
CA MET A 262 -6.56 1.69 12.19
C MET A 262 -7.42 0.57 11.63
N ARG A 263 -8.28 -0.03 12.45
CA ARG A 263 -9.44 -0.80 11.98
C ARG A 263 -10.50 0.19 11.54
N VAL A 264 -11.07 -0.01 10.38
CA VAL A 264 -12.16 0.81 9.86
C VAL A 264 -13.42 -0.03 9.68
N ASN A 265 -14.58 0.60 9.92
CA ASN A 265 -15.89 -0.02 9.71
C ASN A 265 -16.79 0.98 8.98
N MET A 266 -17.04 0.72 7.70
CA MET A 266 -17.81 1.58 6.80
C MET A 266 -19.30 1.67 7.17
N HIS A 267 -19.85 0.66 7.85
CA HIS A 267 -21.27 0.68 8.24
C HIS A 267 -21.53 1.58 9.45
N THR A 268 -20.54 1.69 10.35
CA THR A 268 -20.69 2.49 11.58
C THR A 268 -19.96 3.84 11.50
N GLY A 269 -19.09 4.02 10.49
CA GLY A 269 -18.19 5.17 10.39
C GLY A 269 -17.15 5.23 11.52
N LYS A 270 -16.95 4.13 12.25
CA LYS A 270 -15.99 4.08 13.37
C LYS A 270 -14.64 3.57 12.92
N SER A 271 -13.60 4.11 13.54
CA SER A 271 -12.24 3.61 13.43
C SER A 271 -11.61 3.47 14.82
N GLU A 272 -10.77 2.44 14.99
CA GLU A 272 -10.08 2.14 16.24
C GLU A 272 -8.63 1.77 15.93
N THR A 273 -7.71 2.13 16.83
CA THR A 273 -6.30 1.75 16.70
C THR A 273 -6.16 0.22 16.72
N SER A 274 -5.50 -0.32 15.72
CA SER A 274 -5.13 -1.73 15.62
C SER A 274 -3.67 -1.96 15.98
N PHE A 275 -2.78 -1.11 15.47
CA PHE A 275 -1.35 -1.20 15.76
C PHE A 275 -0.68 0.17 15.73
N ARG A 276 0.23 0.40 16.67
CA ARG A 276 1.20 1.51 16.64
C ARG A 276 2.43 1.17 17.47
N ALA A 277 3.58 1.66 17.05
CA ALA A 277 4.84 1.46 17.76
C ALA A 277 5.76 2.67 17.55
N LYS A 278 6.61 2.95 18.56
CA LYS A 278 7.55 4.08 18.53
C LYS A 278 8.84 3.74 17.80
N ASP A 279 9.19 2.47 17.74
CA ASP A 279 10.47 1.95 17.24
C ASP A 279 10.46 1.57 15.76
N ARG A 280 9.29 1.64 15.11
CA ARG A 280 9.13 1.25 13.71
C ARG A 280 8.08 2.05 12.98
N ALA A 281 8.30 2.29 11.69
CA ALA A 281 7.35 2.88 10.77
C ALA A 281 6.70 1.78 9.93
N ILE A 282 5.37 1.70 9.93
CA ILE A 282 4.61 0.87 9.00
C ILE A 282 4.40 1.66 7.72
N THR A 283 4.54 1.02 6.56
CA THR A 283 4.45 1.62 5.24
C THR A 283 3.42 0.94 4.33
N ASP A 284 2.97 -0.26 4.71
CA ASP A 284 1.88 -0.94 3.99
C ASP A 284 1.07 -1.87 4.90
N VAL A 285 -0.18 -2.11 4.51
CA VAL A 285 -1.14 -2.98 5.19
C VAL A 285 -1.89 -3.85 4.19
N ARG A 286 -2.10 -5.12 4.54
CA ARG A 286 -2.88 -6.06 3.74
C ARG A 286 -3.81 -6.87 4.63
N LEU A 287 -5.10 -6.94 4.27
CA LEU A 287 -6.11 -7.74 4.97
C LEU A 287 -6.78 -8.68 3.97
N PHE A 288 -6.84 -9.96 4.31
CA PHE A 288 -7.47 -10.99 3.48
C PHE A 288 -8.85 -11.33 4.02
N SER A 289 -9.89 -11.03 3.21
CA SER A 289 -11.30 -11.21 3.62
C SER A 289 -11.67 -12.66 3.91
N GLY A 290 -11.02 -13.63 3.27
CA GLY A 290 -11.33 -15.05 3.40
C GLY A 290 -10.94 -15.65 4.75
N SER A 291 -9.82 -15.23 5.32
CA SER A 291 -9.27 -15.75 6.58
C SER A 291 -9.27 -14.74 7.71
N ASN A 292 -9.63 -13.50 7.45
CA ASN A 292 -9.46 -12.35 8.35
C ASN A 292 -8.00 -12.16 8.83
N THR A 293 -7.04 -12.74 8.09
CA THR A 293 -5.62 -12.58 8.39
C THR A 293 -5.12 -11.27 7.81
N ALA A 294 -4.38 -10.52 8.61
CA ALA A 294 -3.78 -9.27 8.19
C ALA A 294 -2.26 -9.32 8.30
N PHE A 295 -1.61 -8.57 7.42
CA PHE A 295 -0.16 -8.32 7.45
C PHE A 295 0.09 -6.82 7.41
N ILE A 296 1.09 -6.38 8.15
CA ILE A 296 1.63 -5.03 8.10
C ILE A 296 3.14 -5.10 7.87
N ALA A 297 3.64 -4.25 6.99
CA ALA A 297 5.05 -4.19 6.64
C ALA A 297 5.60 -2.79 6.86
N GLY A 298 6.86 -2.72 7.26
CA GLY A 298 7.54 -1.47 7.51
C GLY A 298 8.99 -1.67 7.87
N TYR A 299 9.58 -0.74 8.57
CA TYR A 299 10.99 -0.82 8.94
C TYR A 299 11.26 -0.28 10.35
N GLU A 300 12.29 -0.84 10.96
CA GLU A 300 12.94 -0.34 12.17
C GLU A 300 14.15 0.50 11.74
N PRO A 301 14.18 1.81 12.03
CA PRO A 301 15.24 2.68 11.55
C PRO A 301 16.61 2.33 12.15
N SER A 302 17.66 2.58 11.40
CA SER A 302 19.03 2.49 11.90
C SER A 302 19.37 3.73 12.76
N GLY A 303 19.01 3.69 14.05
CA GLY A 303 19.16 4.81 14.98
C GLY A 303 17.83 5.47 15.35
N THR A 304 17.88 6.73 15.82
CA THR A 304 16.69 7.42 16.36
C THR A 304 15.92 8.25 15.32
N VAL A 305 16.37 8.27 14.08
CA VAL A 305 15.80 9.12 13.01
C VAL A 305 15.05 8.29 11.98
N PHE A 306 13.72 8.39 11.93
CA PHE A 306 12.89 7.64 10.99
C PHE A 306 13.11 7.99 9.51
N ARG A 307 13.64 9.15 9.19
CA ARG A 307 13.93 9.59 7.83
C ARG A 307 15.43 9.67 7.57
N SER A 308 16.17 8.68 8.08
CA SER A 308 17.60 8.51 7.77
C SER A 308 17.77 8.17 6.30
N PRO A 309 18.83 8.65 5.61
CA PRO A 309 19.20 8.14 4.30
C PRO A 309 19.67 6.67 4.32
N ILE A 310 19.92 6.12 5.52
CA ILE A 310 20.28 4.71 5.71
C ILE A 310 18.99 3.91 5.87
N PRO A 311 18.73 2.90 5.01
CA PRO A 311 17.55 2.07 5.13
C PRO A 311 17.55 1.30 6.45
N GLY A 312 16.37 1.17 7.05
CA GLY A 312 16.16 0.42 8.27
C GLY A 312 15.97 -1.07 8.03
N LYS A 313 15.94 -1.87 9.10
CA LYS A 313 15.64 -3.29 9.03
C LYS A 313 14.17 -3.50 8.65
N LEU A 314 13.92 -4.31 7.64
CA LEU A 314 12.57 -4.69 7.26
C LEU A 314 11.89 -5.45 8.41
N LYS A 315 10.66 -5.08 8.69
CA LYS A 315 9.80 -5.68 9.73
C LYS A 315 8.45 -6.04 9.12
N VAL A 316 7.96 -7.24 9.38
CA VAL A 316 6.64 -7.69 8.99
C VAL A 316 5.96 -8.33 10.17
N LEU A 317 4.69 -7.98 10.39
CA LEU A 317 3.86 -8.56 11.45
C LEU A 317 2.58 -9.10 10.82
N SER A 318 2.00 -10.13 11.46
CA SER A 318 0.68 -10.65 11.12
C SER A 318 -0.26 -10.66 12.32
N SER A 319 -1.55 -10.63 12.02
CA SER A 319 -2.61 -10.76 13.02
C SER A 319 -3.78 -11.53 12.42
N LYS A 320 -4.49 -12.30 13.26
CA LYS A 320 -5.74 -13.01 12.92
C LYS A 320 -6.98 -12.37 13.52
N ASP A 321 -6.80 -11.42 14.44
CA ASP A 321 -7.87 -10.74 15.17
C ASP A 321 -7.81 -9.20 15.07
N LEU A 322 -6.76 -8.66 14.42
CA LEU A 322 -6.47 -7.25 14.25
C LEU A 322 -6.19 -6.50 15.58
N GLU A 323 -5.93 -7.24 16.65
CA GLU A 323 -5.62 -6.72 17.99
C GLU A 323 -4.26 -7.20 18.47
N HIS A 324 -3.95 -8.48 18.23
CA HIS A 324 -2.69 -9.09 18.62
C HIS A 324 -1.82 -9.30 17.38
N TRP A 325 -0.66 -8.65 17.37
CA TRP A 325 0.27 -8.67 16.25
C TRP A 325 1.53 -9.43 16.59
N THR A 326 1.91 -10.37 15.73
CA THR A 326 3.12 -11.21 15.91
C THR A 326 4.11 -10.90 14.80
N GLU A 327 5.35 -10.64 15.15
CA GLU A 327 6.43 -10.41 14.20
C GLU A 327 6.81 -11.73 13.52
N ILE A 328 6.88 -11.73 12.19
CA ILE A 328 7.32 -12.86 11.37
C ILE A 328 8.80 -12.68 11.06
N PRO A 329 9.64 -13.71 11.21
CA PRO A 329 11.06 -13.65 10.86
C PRO A 329 11.27 -13.22 9.41
N VAL A 330 12.19 -12.28 9.21
CA VAL A 330 12.59 -11.76 7.89
C VAL A 330 14.08 -11.99 7.73
N ASP A 331 14.53 -12.32 6.52
CA ASP A 331 15.95 -12.40 6.19
C ASP A 331 16.67 -11.11 6.67
N TYR A 332 17.70 -11.27 7.48
CA TYR A 332 18.43 -10.17 8.14
C TYR A 332 19.08 -9.17 7.18
N ARG A 333 19.22 -9.55 5.90
CA ARG A 333 19.76 -8.70 4.83
C ARG A 333 18.71 -7.74 4.25
N ALA A 334 17.43 -7.96 4.56
CA ALA A 334 16.36 -7.14 4.04
C ALA A 334 16.28 -5.81 4.77
N VAL A 335 16.42 -4.74 4.01
CA VAL A 335 16.37 -3.35 4.49
C VAL A 335 15.42 -2.54 3.61
N ALA A 336 14.83 -1.48 4.19
CA ALA A 336 13.88 -0.63 3.49
C ALA A 336 13.77 0.76 4.14
N HIS A 337 13.30 1.76 3.36
CA HIS A 337 12.62 2.93 3.88
C HIS A 337 11.10 2.82 3.63
N SER A 338 10.72 1.97 2.66
CA SER A 338 9.33 1.64 2.36
C SER A 338 9.23 0.22 1.85
N ALA A 339 8.12 -0.44 2.16
CA ALA A 339 7.80 -1.78 1.71
C ALA A 339 6.35 -1.81 1.20
N VAL A 340 6.08 -2.65 0.20
CA VAL A 340 4.76 -2.85 -0.41
C VAL A 340 4.43 -4.33 -0.39
N LEU A 341 3.24 -4.67 0.12
CA LEU A 341 2.70 -6.02 0.20
C LEU A 341 1.78 -6.31 -1.01
N ALA A 342 1.96 -7.46 -1.64
CA ALA A 342 1.11 -7.90 -2.74
C ALA A 342 0.87 -9.41 -2.67
N GLY A 343 -0.36 -9.85 -2.95
CA GLY A 343 -0.69 -11.27 -2.95
C GLY A 343 -2.18 -11.52 -3.03
N THR A 344 -2.54 -12.79 -3.23
CA THR A 344 -3.92 -13.25 -3.41
C THR A 344 -4.57 -13.71 -2.11
N ASP A 345 -3.77 -14.26 -1.20
CA ASP A 345 -4.21 -14.78 0.09
C ASP A 345 -3.03 -14.81 1.09
N GLU A 346 -3.27 -15.27 2.31
CA GLU A 346 -2.28 -15.32 3.40
C GLU A 346 -1.12 -16.32 3.18
N ASN A 347 -1.23 -17.22 2.21
CA ASN A 347 -0.20 -18.20 1.87
C ASN A 347 0.60 -17.79 0.61
N HIS A 348 0.00 -16.94 -0.23
CA HIS A 348 0.58 -16.45 -1.47
C HIS A 348 0.80 -14.94 -1.38
N LEU A 349 1.82 -14.56 -0.61
CA LEU A 349 2.14 -13.18 -0.29
C LEU A 349 3.60 -12.85 -0.60
N TRP A 350 3.79 -11.71 -1.24
CA TRP A 350 5.09 -11.12 -1.58
C TRP A 350 5.21 -9.72 -1.02
N LEU A 351 6.43 -9.27 -0.90
CA LEU A 351 6.77 -7.94 -0.44
C LEU A 351 7.92 -7.39 -1.28
N ALA A 352 7.78 -6.16 -1.77
CA ALA A 352 8.89 -5.41 -2.36
C ALA A 352 9.39 -4.32 -1.43
N THR A 353 10.70 -4.04 -1.48
CA THR A 353 11.32 -2.91 -0.80
C THR A 353 11.79 -1.87 -1.80
N ASP A 354 11.79 -0.61 -1.42
CA ASP A 354 12.36 0.50 -2.20
C ASP A 354 13.88 0.39 -2.41
N THR A 355 14.53 -0.58 -1.79
CA THR A 355 15.95 -0.89 -1.94
C THR A 355 16.23 -2.02 -2.96
N GLY A 356 15.24 -2.37 -3.78
CA GLY A 356 15.39 -3.33 -4.89
C GLY A 356 15.41 -4.80 -4.48
N MET A 357 14.67 -5.15 -3.42
CA MET A 357 14.48 -6.55 -3.01
C MET A 357 13.01 -6.95 -3.15
N ILE A 358 12.77 -8.20 -3.51
CA ILE A 358 11.45 -8.83 -3.44
C ILE A 358 11.56 -10.09 -2.59
N LEU A 359 10.70 -10.20 -1.58
CA LEU A 359 10.63 -11.32 -0.66
C LEU A 359 9.32 -12.07 -0.87
N LYS A 360 9.30 -13.34 -0.48
CA LYS A 360 8.10 -14.17 -0.44
C LYS A 360 7.91 -14.73 0.96
N LEU A 361 6.66 -14.79 1.40
CA LEU A 361 6.27 -15.51 2.60
C LEU A 361 6.37 -17.03 2.34
N LEU A 362 7.11 -17.73 3.16
CA LEU A 362 7.23 -19.18 3.16
C LEU A 362 6.51 -19.73 4.40
N ASN A 363 5.75 -20.83 4.20
CA ASN A 363 5.10 -21.59 5.25
C ASN A 363 5.83 -22.95 5.30
N GLU A 364 6.60 -23.24 6.34
CA GLU A 364 7.33 -24.51 6.54
C GLU A 364 6.51 -25.53 7.32
#